data_1114f144e8e08ba8bb47df3a73303500
#
_entry.id   1114f144e8e08ba8bb47df3a73303500
#
_cell.length_a   1.000
_cell.length_b   1.000
_cell.length_c   1.000
_cell.angle_alpha   90.00
_cell.angle_beta   90.00
_cell.angle_gamma   90.00
#
_symmetry.space_group_name_H-M   'P 1'
#
loop_
_entity.id
_entity.type
_entity.pdbx_description
1 polymer ?
#
loop_
_entity_poly.entity_id
_entity_poly.type
_entity_poly.pdbx_seq_one_letter_code
_entity_poly.pdbx_strand_id
1 'polypeptide(L)'
;MNEIITTICGNVATDPKCTVTAKGQTLTSFRLASTPRKFDQEVQGYVDGETTWVNVSCWGSLALNADRSLRKGHPVVVTGALRGREWQSQDGRSGKDFELNAHTLGHDLRRGCADFQKVSRAGQERRPVVPVDEGPAHEGEPLAEGEEREVLAATA
;
A
#
# COMPACT_ATOMS: atom_id res chain seq x y z
N MET A 1 5.00 -8.81 -28.04
CA MET A 1 4.99 -7.38 -27.71
C MET A 1 5.72 -7.21 -26.39
N ASN A 2 6.75 -6.39 -26.34
CA ASN A 2 7.58 -6.23 -25.15
C ASN A 2 7.03 -5.09 -24.29
N GLU A 3 6.56 -5.39 -23.10
CA GLU A 3 6.12 -4.40 -22.09
C GLU A 3 7.14 -4.32 -20.98
N ILE A 4 7.37 -3.12 -20.46
CA ILE A 4 8.21 -2.91 -19.28
C ILE A 4 7.33 -3.14 -18.06
N ILE A 5 7.42 -4.30 -17.46
CA ILE A 5 6.72 -4.60 -16.20
C ILE A 5 7.63 -4.20 -15.04
N THR A 6 7.10 -3.37 -14.16
CA THR A 6 7.86 -2.88 -12.99
C THR A 6 6.98 -2.80 -11.75
N THR A 7 7.64 -2.76 -10.59
CA THR A 7 7.01 -2.50 -9.29
C THR A 7 7.54 -1.21 -8.73
N ILE A 8 6.63 -0.31 -8.36
CA ILE A 8 6.95 1.01 -7.80
C ILE A 8 6.33 1.12 -6.42
N CYS A 9 7.14 1.52 -5.44
CA CYS A 9 6.69 1.89 -4.10
C CYS A 9 6.65 3.40 -3.98
N GLY A 10 5.63 3.94 -3.35
CA GLY A 10 5.49 5.38 -3.17
C GLY A 10 4.24 5.75 -2.38
N ASN A 11 3.93 7.06 -2.35
CA ASN A 11 2.74 7.56 -1.69
C ASN A 11 1.74 8.07 -2.75
N VAL A 12 0.47 7.86 -2.49
CA VAL A 12 -0.62 8.43 -3.29
C VAL A 12 -0.60 9.95 -3.13
N ALA A 13 -0.28 10.68 -4.19
CA ALA A 13 -0.08 12.12 -4.14
C ALA A 13 -1.35 12.94 -4.40
N THR A 14 -2.30 12.36 -5.12
CA THR A 14 -3.62 12.97 -5.39
C THR A 14 -4.71 12.02 -4.98
N ASP A 15 -5.89 12.54 -4.63
CA ASP A 15 -7.04 11.68 -4.37
C ASP A 15 -7.39 10.87 -5.62
N PRO A 16 -7.63 9.56 -5.47
CA PRO A 16 -8.03 8.72 -6.59
C PRO A 16 -9.34 9.22 -7.21
N LYS A 17 -9.37 9.29 -8.53
CA LYS A 17 -10.57 9.66 -9.30
C LYS A 17 -11.10 8.45 -10.04
N CYS A 18 -12.28 8.00 -9.66
CA CYS A 18 -13.01 6.94 -10.35
C CYS A 18 -13.91 7.54 -11.44
N THR A 19 -13.77 7.07 -12.67
CA THR A 19 -14.57 7.49 -13.82
C THR A 19 -14.98 6.28 -14.65
N VAL A 20 -16.06 6.43 -15.41
CA VAL A 20 -16.47 5.44 -16.41
C VAL A 20 -16.14 6.01 -17.78
N THR A 21 -15.37 5.28 -18.55
CA THR A 21 -14.98 5.67 -19.91
C THR A 21 -16.17 5.58 -20.87
N ALA A 22 -16.07 6.20 -22.03
CA ALA A 22 -17.10 6.12 -23.09
C ALA A 22 -17.41 4.68 -23.56
N LYS A 23 -16.46 3.74 -23.29
CA LYS A 23 -16.63 2.30 -23.59
C LYS A 23 -17.25 1.52 -22.41
N GLY A 24 -17.72 2.20 -21.36
CA GLY A 24 -18.32 1.59 -20.18
C GLY A 24 -17.33 0.92 -19.23
N GLN A 25 -16.02 1.13 -19.39
CA GLN A 25 -14.99 0.57 -18.50
C GLN A 25 -14.73 1.51 -17.32
N THR A 26 -14.66 0.97 -16.12
CA THR A 26 -14.30 1.72 -14.93
C THR A 26 -12.79 1.92 -14.88
N LEU A 27 -12.37 3.16 -14.69
CA LEU A 27 -11.00 3.62 -14.55
C LEU A 27 -10.85 4.42 -13.27
N THR A 28 -9.90 4.03 -12.43
CA THR A 28 -9.45 4.88 -11.32
C THR A 28 -8.02 5.31 -11.56
N SER A 29 -7.79 6.61 -11.52
CA SER A 29 -6.48 7.22 -11.75
C SER A 29 -6.06 8.07 -10.56
N PHE A 30 -4.74 8.05 -10.26
CA PHE A 30 -4.11 8.90 -9.26
C PHE A 30 -2.64 9.11 -9.60
N ARG A 31 -2.02 10.11 -8.96
CA ARG A 31 -0.59 10.37 -9.08
C ARG A 31 0.16 9.73 -7.93
N LEU A 32 1.22 9.00 -8.23
CA LEU A 32 2.11 8.35 -7.29
C LEU A 32 3.41 9.15 -7.18
N ALA A 33 3.86 9.42 -5.97
CA ALA A 33 5.15 10.04 -5.67
C ALA A 33 6.10 8.98 -5.11
N SER A 34 7.19 8.71 -5.82
CA SER A 34 8.26 7.82 -5.37
C SER A 34 9.51 8.65 -5.10
N THR A 35 9.90 8.75 -3.82
CA THR A 35 11.05 9.52 -3.36
C THR A 35 12.07 8.58 -2.76
N PRO A 36 13.24 8.36 -3.39
CA PRO A 36 14.30 7.54 -2.84
C PRO A 36 14.95 8.28 -1.66
N ARG A 37 15.28 7.54 -0.60
CA ARG A 37 16.09 8.08 0.50
C ARG A 37 17.51 7.59 0.36
N LYS A 38 18.47 8.51 0.45
CA LYS A 38 19.89 8.23 0.38
C LYS A 38 20.55 8.65 1.68
N PHE A 39 21.55 7.87 2.11
CA PHE A 39 22.36 8.28 3.25
C PHE A 39 23.37 9.33 2.77
N ASP A 40 23.38 10.47 3.43
CA ASP A 40 24.30 11.58 3.19
C ASP A 40 25.35 11.58 4.28
N GLN A 41 26.64 11.49 3.86
CA GLN A 41 27.76 11.45 4.79
C GLN A 41 28.07 12.83 5.41
N GLU A 42 27.73 13.92 4.74
CA GLU A 42 27.95 15.26 5.24
C GLU A 42 26.97 15.60 6.37
N VAL A 43 25.71 15.20 6.20
CA VAL A 43 24.63 15.40 7.17
C VAL A 43 24.56 14.26 8.20
N GLN A 44 25.34 13.17 8.01
CA GLN A 44 25.30 11.94 8.84
C GLN A 44 23.86 11.40 9.01
N GLY A 45 23.03 11.51 7.95
CA GLY A 45 21.63 11.14 8.00
C GLY A 45 21.04 10.76 6.63
N TYR A 46 19.80 10.30 6.65
CA TYR A 46 19.07 10.02 5.41
C TYR A 46 18.39 11.29 4.90
N VAL A 47 18.71 11.67 3.67
CA VAL A 47 18.08 12.77 2.94
C VAL A 47 17.16 12.23 1.83
N ASP A 48 16.10 12.96 1.55
CA ASP A 48 15.20 12.64 0.45
C ASP A 48 15.84 13.04 -0.88
N GLY A 49 15.84 12.13 -1.83
CA GLY A 49 16.29 12.39 -3.20
C GLY A 49 15.20 13.04 -4.04
N GLU A 50 15.45 13.10 -5.34
CA GLU A 50 14.48 13.64 -6.29
C GLU A 50 13.23 12.74 -6.39
N THR A 51 12.06 13.35 -6.28
CA THR A 51 10.79 12.64 -6.39
C THR A 51 10.44 12.35 -7.83
N THR A 52 10.25 11.07 -8.14
CA THR A 52 9.70 10.64 -9.42
C THR A 52 8.19 10.56 -9.34
N TRP A 53 7.53 11.22 -10.30
CA TRP A 53 6.08 11.27 -10.42
C TRP A 53 5.59 10.28 -11.47
N VAL A 54 4.61 9.44 -11.10
CA VAL A 54 4.04 8.44 -11.99
C VAL A 54 2.52 8.55 -11.97
N ASN A 55 1.90 8.60 -13.14
CA ASN A 55 0.45 8.53 -13.28
C ASN A 55 0.01 7.06 -13.28
N VAL A 56 -0.78 6.66 -12.30
CA VAL A 56 -1.26 5.28 -12.15
C VAL A 56 -2.68 5.17 -12.65
N SER A 57 -2.94 4.16 -13.49
CA SER A 57 -4.25 3.83 -14.04
C SER A 57 -4.64 2.41 -13.63
N CYS A 58 -5.79 2.28 -12.96
CA CYS A 58 -6.38 1.01 -12.54
C CYS A 58 -7.67 0.76 -13.31
N TRP A 59 -7.92 -0.45 -13.77
CA TRP A 59 -9.07 -0.79 -14.61
C TRP A 59 -9.99 -1.83 -13.97
N GLY A 60 -11.28 -1.79 -14.31
CA GLY A 60 -12.27 -2.78 -13.93
C GLY A 60 -12.44 -2.94 -12.42
N SER A 61 -12.37 -4.17 -11.92
CA SER A 61 -12.52 -4.46 -10.49
C SER A 61 -11.41 -3.84 -9.63
N LEU A 62 -10.18 -3.76 -10.16
CA LEU A 62 -9.08 -3.10 -9.48
C LEU A 62 -9.36 -1.61 -9.29
N ALA A 63 -9.98 -0.96 -10.29
CA ALA A 63 -10.37 0.45 -10.21
C ALA A 63 -11.35 0.70 -9.06
N LEU A 64 -12.40 -0.09 -8.97
CA LEU A 64 -13.42 0.02 -7.91
C LEU A 64 -12.82 -0.19 -6.52
N ASN A 65 -11.95 -1.19 -6.39
CA ASN A 65 -11.31 -1.49 -5.11
C ASN A 65 -10.30 -0.41 -4.72
N ALA A 66 -9.53 0.11 -5.68
CA ALA A 66 -8.59 1.21 -5.45
C ALA A 66 -9.30 2.48 -4.96
N ASP A 67 -10.41 2.85 -5.60
CA ASP A 67 -11.20 4.02 -5.21
C ASP A 67 -11.74 3.92 -3.77
N ARG A 68 -12.17 2.73 -3.37
CA ARG A 68 -12.69 2.48 -2.01
C ARG A 68 -11.59 2.45 -0.95
N SER A 69 -10.41 1.91 -1.30
CA SER A 69 -9.34 1.59 -0.35
C SER A 69 -8.30 2.68 -0.22
N LEU A 70 -8.06 3.46 -1.28
CA LEU A 70 -6.97 4.43 -1.30
C LEU A 70 -7.44 5.85 -0.97
N ARG A 71 -6.54 6.59 -0.32
CA ARG A 71 -6.66 8.03 -0.08
C ARG A 71 -5.31 8.70 -0.31
N LYS A 72 -5.32 9.98 -0.58
CA LYS A 72 -4.09 10.79 -0.63
C LYS A 72 -3.25 10.58 0.63
N GLY A 73 -1.95 10.39 0.44
CA GLY A 73 -0.98 10.13 1.50
C GLY A 73 -0.74 8.65 1.81
N HIS A 74 -1.61 7.73 1.35
CA HIS A 74 -1.42 6.31 1.62
C HIS A 74 -0.15 5.77 0.95
N PRO A 75 0.70 5.03 1.69
CA PRO A 75 1.83 4.32 1.12
C PRO A 75 1.33 3.09 0.36
N VAL A 76 1.79 2.92 -0.88
CA VAL A 76 1.33 1.84 -1.76
C VAL A 76 2.48 1.18 -2.51
N VAL A 77 2.24 -0.07 -2.89
CA VAL A 77 3.06 -0.85 -3.83
C VAL A 77 2.20 -1.13 -5.06
N VAL A 78 2.69 -0.76 -6.22
CA VAL A 78 1.99 -0.92 -7.49
C VAL A 78 2.86 -1.68 -8.48
N THR A 79 2.34 -2.75 -9.05
CA THR A 79 3.00 -3.50 -10.14
C THR A 79 2.16 -3.37 -11.40
N GLY A 80 2.82 -3.08 -12.52
CA GLY A 80 2.12 -2.91 -13.80
C GLY A 80 3.05 -2.62 -14.96
N ALA A 81 2.45 -2.32 -16.12
CA ALA A 81 3.15 -1.95 -17.33
C ALA A 81 3.46 -0.45 -17.32
N LEU A 82 4.76 -0.12 -17.36
CA LEU A 82 5.27 1.24 -17.39
C LEU A 82 5.42 1.73 -18.83
N ARG A 83 4.95 2.95 -19.10
CA ARG A 83 5.12 3.65 -20.37
C ARG A 83 5.61 5.08 -20.12
N GLY A 84 6.59 5.52 -20.92
CA GLY A 84 6.95 6.93 -21.01
C GLY A 84 6.09 7.60 -22.05
N ARG A 85 5.46 8.73 -21.69
CA ARG A 85 4.70 9.58 -22.59
C ARG A 85 5.37 10.93 -22.71
N GLU A 86 5.75 11.28 -23.90
CA GLU A 86 6.24 12.63 -24.20
C GLU A 86 5.06 13.57 -24.45
N TRP A 87 5.12 14.74 -23.87
CA TRP A 87 4.12 15.78 -24.10
C TRP A 87 4.79 17.08 -24.48
N GLN A 88 4.10 17.84 -25.30
CA GLN A 88 4.50 19.18 -25.69
C GLN A 88 3.32 20.13 -25.46
N SER A 89 3.55 21.18 -24.67
CA SER A 89 2.57 22.23 -24.44
C SER A 89 2.53 23.21 -25.60
N GLN A 90 1.42 23.89 -25.77
CA GLN A 90 1.29 24.97 -26.78
C GLN A 90 2.27 26.12 -26.54
N ASP A 91 2.75 26.30 -25.32
CA ASP A 91 3.76 27.29 -24.91
C ASP A 91 5.21 26.87 -25.24
N GLY A 92 5.41 25.78 -26.00
CA GLY A 92 6.73 25.26 -26.36
C GLY A 92 7.45 24.48 -25.30
N ARG A 93 6.83 24.23 -24.13
CA ARG A 93 7.37 23.35 -23.09
C ARG A 93 7.15 21.91 -23.47
N SER A 94 8.18 21.10 -23.31
CA SER A 94 8.09 19.65 -23.50
C SER A 94 8.53 18.94 -22.22
N GLY A 95 7.98 17.77 -21.97
CA GLY A 95 8.35 16.95 -20.82
C GLY A 95 8.03 15.48 -21.08
N LYS A 96 8.44 14.66 -20.13
CA LYS A 96 8.19 13.23 -20.15
C LYS A 96 7.44 12.83 -18.88
N ASP A 97 6.26 12.27 -19.05
CA ASP A 97 5.46 11.71 -17.98
C ASP A 97 5.59 10.18 -18.00
N PHE A 98 5.57 9.59 -16.83
CA PHE A 98 5.48 8.15 -16.67
C PHE A 98 4.05 7.74 -16.36
N GLU A 99 3.53 6.79 -17.13
CA GLU A 99 2.22 6.18 -16.95
C GLU A 99 2.41 4.71 -16.56
N LEU A 100 1.80 4.28 -15.46
CA LEU A 100 1.81 2.91 -15.00
C LEU A 100 0.39 2.34 -15.09
N ASN A 101 0.20 1.40 -16.00
CA ASN A 101 -1.05 0.62 -16.08
C ASN A 101 -0.99 -0.50 -15.05
N ALA A 102 -1.69 -0.32 -13.92
CA ALA A 102 -1.59 -1.22 -12.78
C ALA A 102 -2.23 -2.58 -13.06
N HIS A 103 -1.48 -3.65 -12.80
CA HIS A 103 -1.97 -5.03 -12.77
C HIS A 103 -2.36 -5.44 -11.36
N THR A 104 -1.55 -5.07 -10.37
CA THR A 104 -1.79 -5.29 -8.95
C THR A 104 -1.41 -4.06 -8.16
N LEU A 105 -2.10 -3.87 -7.02
CA LEU A 105 -1.88 -2.74 -6.15
C LEU A 105 -2.29 -3.11 -4.73
N GLY A 106 -1.56 -2.59 -3.75
CA GLY A 106 -1.87 -2.77 -2.34
C GLY A 106 -1.20 -1.70 -1.47
N HIS A 107 -1.58 -1.65 -0.19
CA HIS A 107 -0.89 -0.82 0.78
C HIS A 107 0.50 -1.36 1.10
N ASP A 108 1.48 -0.48 1.32
CA ASP A 108 2.79 -0.86 1.85
C ASP A 108 2.69 -1.03 3.38
N LEU A 109 2.51 -2.28 3.81
CA LEU A 109 2.31 -2.62 5.23
C LEU A 109 3.53 -2.38 6.12
N ARG A 110 4.68 -2.01 5.57
CA ARG A 110 5.80 -1.53 6.39
C ARG A 110 5.51 -0.22 7.08
N ARG A 111 4.48 0.50 6.64
CA ARG A 111 4.14 1.86 7.12
C ARG A 111 2.79 1.95 7.81
N GLY A 112 2.05 0.85 7.91
CA GLY A 112 0.73 0.85 8.54
C GLY A 112 0.02 -0.48 8.43
N CYS A 113 -1.18 -0.54 8.99
CA CYS A 113 -2.08 -1.68 8.94
C CYS A 113 -3.18 -1.41 7.90
N ALA A 114 -3.75 -2.47 7.34
CA ALA A 114 -4.90 -2.41 6.44
C ALA A 114 -5.87 -3.54 6.73
N ASP A 115 -7.16 -3.23 6.77
CA ASP A 115 -8.22 -4.21 6.90
C ASP A 115 -8.62 -4.76 5.53
N PHE A 116 -8.73 -6.08 5.43
CA PHE A 116 -9.08 -6.75 4.19
C PHE A 116 -10.55 -7.16 4.18
N GLN A 117 -11.28 -6.72 3.15
CA GLN A 117 -12.64 -7.16 2.87
C GLN A 117 -12.68 -7.88 1.53
N LYS A 118 -13.06 -9.16 1.54
CA LYS A 118 -13.19 -9.93 0.31
C LYS A 118 -14.40 -9.45 -0.49
N VAL A 119 -14.19 -9.07 -1.76
CA VAL A 119 -15.25 -8.73 -2.71
C VAL A 119 -15.55 -9.93 -3.58
N SER A 120 -16.82 -10.40 -3.58
CA SER A 120 -17.25 -11.49 -4.45
C SER A 120 -17.40 -10.99 -5.89
N ARG A 121 -16.96 -11.80 -6.88
CA ARG A 121 -17.14 -11.51 -8.31
C ARG A 121 -18.59 -11.62 -8.79
N ALA A 122 -19.42 -12.36 -8.07
CA ALA A 122 -20.83 -12.58 -8.39
C ALA A 122 -21.69 -11.67 -7.52
N GLY A 123 -22.08 -10.50 -8.06
CA GLY A 123 -23.04 -9.61 -7.42
C GLY A 123 -22.50 -8.91 -6.17
N GLN A 124 -22.67 -7.64 -6.12
CA GLN A 124 -22.26 -6.68 -5.08
C GLN A 124 -22.90 -6.93 -3.69
N GLU A 125 -22.95 -8.14 -3.20
CA GLU A 125 -23.36 -8.39 -1.83
C GLU A 125 -22.12 -8.45 -0.92
N ARG A 126 -21.97 -7.40 -0.11
CA ARG A 126 -21.09 -7.41 1.05
C ARG A 126 -21.53 -8.54 1.97
N ARG A 127 -20.76 -9.61 2.07
CA ARG A 127 -20.89 -10.47 3.23
C ARG A 127 -20.50 -9.65 4.46
N PRO A 128 -21.38 -9.51 5.46
CA PRO A 128 -21.00 -8.89 6.73
C PRO A 128 -19.83 -9.70 7.30
N VAL A 129 -18.79 -9.01 7.74
CA VAL A 129 -17.72 -9.61 8.54
C VAL A 129 -18.40 -10.08 9.82
N VAL A 130 -18.53 -11.40 9.99
CA VAL A 130 -18.93 -11.97 11.27
C VAL A 130 -17.77 -11.64 12.21
N PRO A 131 -18.00 -10.94 13.33
CA PRO A 131 -16.96 -10.79 14.35
C PRO A 131 -16.48 -12.18 14.72
N VAL A 132 -15.19 -12.41 14.73
CA VAL A 132 -14.60 -13.62 15.32
C VAL A 132 -15.00 -13.54 16.78
N ASP A 133 -15.92 -14.45 17.19
CA ASP A 133 -16.26 -14.65 18.59
C ASP A 133 -14.94 -14.96 19.29
N GLU A 134 -14.49 -14.04 20.14
CA GLU A 134 -13.38 -14.29 21.04
C GLU A 134 -13.88 -15.40 21.96
N GLY A 135 -13.50 -16.64 21.61
CA GLY A 135 -13.73 -17.79 22.49
C GLY A 135 -13.24 -17.46 23.89
N PRO A 136 -13.86 -18.07 24.94
CA PRO A 136 -13.63 -17.70 26.32
C PRO A 136 -12.13 -17.69 26.63
N ALA A 137 -11.69 -16.58 27.20
CA ALA A 137 -10.33 -16.43 27.72
C ALA A 137 -9.98 -17.67 28.53
N HIS A 138 -8.92 -18.37 28.16
CA HIS A 138 -8.32 -19.40 29.02
C HIS A 138 -7.95 -18.69 30.32
N GLU A 139 -8.78 -18.87 31.34
CA GLU A 139 -8.40 -18.59 32.71
C GLU A 139 -7.23 -19.51 33.02
N GLY A 140 -6.04 -18.93 33.08
CA GLY A 140 -4.85 -19.62 33.54
C GLY A 140 -5.06 -20.06 34.97
N GLU A 141 -5.00 -21.36 35.19
CA GLU A 141 -4.93 -21.94 36.53
C GLU A 141 -3.79 -21.28 37.31
N PRO A 142 -4.01 -20.90 38.60
CA PRO A 142 -2.94 -20.38 39.42
C PRO A 142 -1.92 -21.51 39.68
N LEU A 143 -0.67 -21.24 39.31
CA LEU A 143 0.45 -22.09 39.71
C LEU A 143 0.49 -22.15 41.21
N ALA A 144 0.34 -23.37 41.74
CA ALA A 144 0.46 -23.68 43.16
C ALA A 144 1.81 -23.21 43.69
N GLU A 145 1.76 -22.41 44.73
CA GLU A 145 2.89 -22.12 45.60
C GLU A 145 3.39 -23.44 46.17
N GLY A 146 4.62 -23.78 45.87
CA GLY A 146 5.31 -24.99 46.34
C GLY A 146 6.71 -24.65 46.81
N GLU A 147 6.80 -24.54 48.12
CA GLU A 147 7.95 -24.87 48.97
C GLU A 147 9.21 -24.01 48.90
N GLU A 148 9.28 -23.13 49.87
CA GLU A 148 10.51 -22.65 50.50
C GLU A 148 11.44 -23.84 50.83
N ARG A 149 12.61 -23.84 50.23
CA ARG A 149 13.76 -24.59 50.77
C ARG A 149 14.82 -23.61 51.20
N GLU A 150 14.76 -23.42 52.50
CA GLU A 150 15.84 -22.95 53.36
C GLU A 150 17.13 -23.70 53.04
N VAL A 151 18.16 -23.01 52.61
CA VAL A 151 19.53 -23.53 52.60
C VAL A 151 20.39 -22.61 53.48
N LEU A 152 20.65 -23.18 54.63
CA LEU A 152 21.52 -22.69 55.66
C LEU A 152 22.88 -22.19 55.08
N ALA A 153 23.31 -21.10 55.64
CA ALA A 153 24.69 -20.64 55.64
C ALA A 153 25.63 -21.68 56.30
N ALA A 154 26.74 -21.94 55.69
CA ALA A 154 27.92 -22.50 56.34
C ALA A 154 29.16 -21.75 55.88
N THR A 155 29.66 -21.03 56.82
CA THR A 155 30.95 -20.45 57.10
C THR A 155 32.14 -21.35 56.72
N ALA A 156 33.13 -20.83 56.02
CA ALA A 156 34.55 -20.85 56.36
C ALA A 156 35.35 -20.06 55.32
#